data_1f0a52b5013d791a13eafd77eacaa61d
#
_entry.id   1f0a52b5013d791a13eafd77eacaa61d
#
_cell.length_a   1.000
_cell.length_b   1.000
_cell.length_c   1.000
_cell.angle_alpha   90.00
_cell.angle_beta   90.00
_cell.angle_gamma   90.00
#
_symmetry.space_group_name_H-M   'P 1'
#
loop_
_entity.id
_entity.type
_entity.pdbx_description
1 polymer ?
#
loop_
_entity_poly.entity_id
_entity_poly.type
_entity_poly.pdbx_seq_one_letter_code
_entity_poly.pdbx_strand_id
1 'polypeptide(L)'
;MNKLIFNFNSKDVKKIKSPKNILGGKGANLSEMGRMGLPVPPGFTISTNVCDLFYKNKKKLNSKIINQIKSELKVIEKGVKKKFGDLKNPLLLSVRSGARVSMPGMMDTILNLGLNDETVVALSKKTSNGRFAKDSYRRFIQMYGNVVMGVEGHYFEELIENYKLTKGVLLDTELDESDWDGLINDFKKVVKEKTQKNFPQNVHEQLFGAISAVFLSWESNRAKIYRKLNQIPSEWGTAVNVQSMVFGNMGNDCATGVVFTRNPSDGSNDIYGEYLINAQGEDVVAGTRTPQYITKKARKEANVKDPSMEESMPKVYKQLEKILMKLENHYKDMQDVEFTVENNKLWILQTRSGKRTSKSAVKIAVDMVKEKLISKKEAILRIDPSSLDTLLHPTLDEKSEINV
;
A
#
# COMPACT_ATOMS: atom_id res chain seq x y z
N MET A 1 -29.86 -8.07 9.41
CA MET A 1 -28.50 -8.20 10.02
C MET A 1 -27.65 -7.07 9.51
N ASN A 2 -27.05 -6.26 10.38
CA ASN A 2 -26.16 -5.20 9.93
C ASN A 2 -24.89 -5.82 9.30
N LYS A 3 -24.66 -5.51 8.02
CA LYS A 3 -23.45 -5.89 7.31
C LYS A 3 -22.26 -5.14 7.89
N LEU A 4 -21.19 -5.85 8.25
CA LEU A 4 -19.99 -5.29 8.87
C LEU A 4 -18.77 -5.36 7.96
N ILE A 5 -18.86 -6.15 6.89
CA ILE A 5 -17.77 -6.39 5.94
C ILE A 5 -18.28 -6.12 4.53
N PHE A 6 -17.51 -5.34 3.78
CA PHE A 6 -17.92 -4.79 2.49
C PHE A 6 -16.88 -5.09 1.42
N ASN A 7 -17.26 -5.89 0.42
CA ASN A 7 -16.45 -6.08 -0.78
C ASN A 7 -16.29 -4.75 -1.53
N PHE A 8 -15.14 -4.49 -2.16
CA PHE A 8 -14.88 -3.22 -2.86
C PHE A 8 -15.89 -2.94 -3.98
N ASN A 9 -16.42 -3.98 -4.63
CA ASN A 9 -17.43 -3.84 -5.67
C ASN A 9 -18.87 -3.93 -5.16
N SER A 10 -19.09 -3.95 -3.83
CA SER A 10 -20.43 -4.11 -3.26
C SER A 10 -21.33 -2.92 -3.54
N LYS A 11 -22.53 -3.21 -4.05
CA LYS A 11 -23.60 -2.19 -4.21
C LYS A 11 -24.06 -1.60 -2.86
N ASP A 12 -23.87 -2.33 -1.75
CA ASP A 12 -24.28 -1.88 -0.41
C ASP A 12 -23.48 -0.67 0.07
N VAL A 13 -22.26 -0.46 -0.44
CA VAL A 13 -21.46 0.74 -0.11
C VAL A 13 -22.16 2.03 -0.54
N LYS A 14 -22.98 2.01 -1.62
CA LYS A 14 -23.78 3.17 -2.05
C LYS A 14 -24.82 3.62 -1.01
N LYS A 15 -25.26 2.71 -0.15
CA LYS A 15 -26.26 3.00 0.89
C LYS A 15 -25.64 3.63 2.14
N ILE A 16 -24.31 3.69 2.24
CA ILE A 16 -23.61 4.26 3.39
C ILE A 16 -23.54 5.77 3.22
N LYS A 17 -24.19 6.53 4.11
CA LYS A 17 -24.21 8.01 4.09
C LYS A 17 -22.81 8.62 4.20
N SER A 18 -21.93 8.02 5.01
CA SER A 18 -20.56 8.50 5.26
C SER A 18 -19.56 7.35 5.09
N PRO A 19 -19.19 6.97 3.86
CA PRO A 19 -18.31 5.81 3.61
C PRO A 19 -16.98 5.87 4.37
N LYS A 20 -16.34 7.04 4.44
CA LYS A 20 -15.07 7.23 5.18
C LYS A 20 -15.20 6.91 6.66
N ASN A 21 -16.37 7.17 7.29
CA ASN A 21 -16.56 6.88 8.71
C ASN A 21 -16.68 5.39 9.00
N ILE A 22 -17.18 4.61 8.05
CA ILE A 22 -17.45 3.17 8.20
C ILE A 22 -16.32 2.33 7.61
N LEU A 23 -15.81 2.71 6.44
CA LEU A 23 -14.79 1.95 5.69
C LEU A 23 -13.37 2.50 5.89
N GLY A 24 -13.23 3.61 6.60
CA GLY A 24 -11.99 4.37 6.62
C GLY A 24 -11.69 5.03 5.27
N GLY A 25 -10.68 5.87 5.22
CA GLY A 25 -10.29 6.57 3.98
C GLY A 25 -9.89 5.60 2.86
N LYS A 26 -9.01 4.64 3.17
CA LYS A 26 -8.53 3.65 2.20
C LYS A 26 -9.65 2.76 1.67
N GLY A 27 -10.49 2.18 2.54
CA GLY A 27 -11.58 1.31 2.13
C GLY A 27 -12.65 2.04 1.33
N ALA A 28 -12.97 3.29 1.67
CA ALA A 28 -13.90 4.13 0.91
C ALA A 28 -13.37 4.38 -0.51
N ASN A 29 -12.10 4.76 -0.64
CA ASN A 29 -11.48 5.03 -1.94
C ASN A 29 -11.34 3.76 -2.79
N LEU A 30 -10.95 2.61 -2.20
CA LEU A 30 -10.90 1.33 -2.91
C LEU A 30 -12.29 0.93 -3.45
N SER A 31 -13.33 1.12 -2.65
CA SER A 31 -14.71 0.86 -3.07
C SER A 31 -15.18 1.83 -4.15
N GLU A 32 -14.77 3.09 -4.09
CA GLU A 32 -15.08 4.10 -5.12
C GLU A 32 -14.43 3.75 -6.45
N MET A 33 -13.12 3.50 -6.44
CA MET A 33 -12.36 3.09 -7.62
C MET A 33 -12.91 1.80 -8.25
N GLY A 34 -13.26 0.80 -7.42
CA GLY A 34 -13.87 -0.45 -7.90
C GLY A 34 -15.20 -0.19 -8.64
N ARG A 35 -16.04 0.72 -8.10
CA ARG A 35 -17.31 1.12 -8.75
C ARG A 35 -17.12 1.94 -10.02
N MET A 36 -16.03 2.69 -10.12
CA MET A 36 -15.64 3.40 -11.35
C MET A 36 -15.14 2.45 -12.44
N GLY A 37 -15.02 1.14 -12.14
CA GLY A 37 -14.49 0.14 -13.06
C GLY A 37 -12.98 0.23 -13.27
N LEU A 38 -12.25 0.82 -12.31
CA LEU A 38 -10.79 0.85 -12.35
C LEU A 38 -10.21 -0.54 -11.99
N PRO A 39 -9.00 -0.86 -12.47
CA PRO A 39 -8.35 -2.14 -12.20
C PRO A 39 -7.82 -2.19 -10.76
N VAL A 40 -8.72 -2.38 -9.80
CA VAL A 40 -8.40 -2.54 -8.38
C VAL A 40 -8.33 -4.04 -8.07
N PRO A 41 -7.25 -4.52 -7.42
CA PRO A 41 -7.22 -5.91 -6.98
C PRO A 41 -8.41 -6.21 -6.05
N PRO A 42 -9.12 -7.34 -6.24
CA PRO A 42 -10.28 -7.69 -5.44
C PRO A 42 -9.98 -7.74 -3.95
N GLY A 43 -10.93 -7.30 -3.14
CA GLY A 43 -10.78 -7.26 -1.70
C GLY A 43 -12.06 -6.84 -0.98
N PHE A 44 -11.98 -6.77 0.33
CA PHE A 44 -13.05 -6.28 1.19
C PHE A 44 -12.51 -5.43 2.34
N THR A 45 -13.38 -4.58 2.87
CA THR A 45 -13.13 -3.78 4.07
C THR A 45 -13.92 -4.34 5.25
N ILE A 46 -13.25 -4.60 6.34
CA ILE A 46 -13.82 -4.83 7.66
C ILE A 46 -14.03 -3.45 8.29
N SER A 47 -15.27 -3.09 8.60
CA SER A 47 -15.63 -1.72 9.00
C SER A 47 -15.05 -1.29 10.34
N THR A 48 -14.97 0.03 10.57
CA THR A 48 -14.55 0.62 11.85
C THR A 48 -15.39 0.14 13.02
N ASN A 49 -16.67 -0.16 12.80
CA ASN A 49 -17.55 -0.72 13.84
C ASN A 49 -17.05 -2.07 14.39
N VAL A 50 -16.32 -2.84 13.58
CA VAL A 50 -15.72 -4.10 14.04
C VAL A 50 -14.55 -3.84 14.99
N CYS A 51 -13.81 -2.74 14.82
CA CYS A 51 -12.78 -2.32 15.75
C CYS A 51 -13.35 -2.13 17.17
N ASP A 52 -14.44 -1.39 17.30
CA ASP A 52 -15.15 -1.21 18.58
C ASP A 52 -15.63 -2.55 19.17
N LEU A 53 -16.26 -3.39 18.35
CA LEU A 53 -16.69 -4.74 18.78
C LEU A 53 -15.52 -5.61 19.22
N PHE A 54 -14.38 -5.53 18.54
CA PHE A 54 -13.17 -6.26 18.89
C PHE A 54 -12.65 -5.89 20.28
N TYR A 55 -12.56 -4.58 20.59
CA TYR A 55 -12.14 -4.12 21.91
C TYR A 55 -13.16 -4.48 23.01
N LYS A 56 -14.45 -4.33 22.75
CA LYS A 56 -15.52 -4.74 23.68
C LYS A 56 -15.53 -6.25 23.95
N ASN A 57 -15.14 -7.05 22.96
CA ASN A 57 -15.03 -8.50 23.07
C ASN A 57 -13.62 -8.98 23.52
N LYS A 58 -12.99 -8.24 24.44
CA LYS A 58 -11.67 -8.58 25.02
C LYS A 58 -10.58 -8.83 23.96
N LYS A 59 -10.55 -8.02 22.91
CA LYS A 59 -9.60 -8.09 21.79
C LYS A 59 -9.68 -9.42 21.00
N LYS A 60 -10.89 -9.95 20.83
CA LYS A 60 -11.14 -11.17 20.07
C LYS A 60 -12.22 -10.94 19.02
N LEU A 61 -12.03 -11.53 17.83
CA LEU A 61 -13.07 -11.59 16.80
C LEU A 61 -14.10 -12.63 17.22
N ASN A 62 -15.39 -12.29 17.17
CA ASN A 62 -16.45 -13.25 17.44
C ASN A 62 -16.76 -14.11 16.19
N SER A 63 -17.44 -15.24 16.40
CA SER A 63 -17.76 -16.21 15.34
C SER A 63 -18.57 -15.61 14.19
N LYS A 64 -19.44 -14.65 14.47
CA LYS A 64 -20.24 -13.97 13.44
C LYS A 64 -19.37 -13.14 12.48
N ILE A 65 -18.39 -12.41 13.01
CA ILE A 65 -17.43 -11.63 12.22
C ILE A 65 -16.54 -12.56 11.41
N ILE A 66 -16.01 -13.62 12.06
CA ILE A 66 -15.18 -14.65 11.40
C ILE A 66 -15.91 -15.27 10.20
N ASN A 67 -17.20 -15.62 10.36
CA ASN A 67 -17.98 -16.21 9.28
C ASN A 67 -18.23 -15.23 8.13
N GLN A 68 -18.45 -13.94 8.40
CA GLN A 68 -18.55 -12.92 7.36
C GLN A 68 -17.21 -12.75 6.62
N ILE A 69 -16.06 -12.72 7.31
CA ILE A 69 -14.73 -12.67 6.70
C ILE A 69 -14.53 -13.86 5.76
N LYS A 70 -14.81 -15.08 6.23
CA LYS A 70 -14.70 -16.30 5.41
C LYS A 70 -15.62 -16.26 4.18
N SER A 71 -16.82 -15.69 4.31
CA SER A 71 -17.75 -15.54 3.19
C SER A 71 -17.20 -14.56 2.12
N GLU A 72 -16.69 -13.39 2.53
CA GLU A 72 -16.13 -12.42 1.59
C GLU A 72 -14.79 -12.92 0.98
N LEU A 73 -14.02 -13.72 1.72
CA LEU A 73 -12.83 -14.38 1.18
C LEU A 73 -13.18 -15.31 0.00
N LYS A 74 -14.24 -16.11 0.12
CA LYS A 74 -14.72 -16.95 -0.98
C LYS A 74 -15.14 -16.14 -2.21
N VAL A 75 -15.66 -14.92 -2.03
CA VAL A 75 -15.98 -14.02 -3.15
C VAL A 75 -14.71 -13.59 -3.87
N ILE A 76 -13.65 -13.25 -3.13
CA ILE A 76 -12.34 -12.92 -3.73
C ILE A 76 -11.79 -14.13 -4.48
N GLU A 77 -11.72 -15.30 -3.85
CA GLU A 77 -11.21 -16.55 -4.44
C GLU A 77 -11.87 -16.84 -5.79
N LYS A 78 -13.19 -16.72 -5.85
CA LYS A 78 -13.98 -16.91 -7.08
C LYS A 78 -13.61 -15.84 -8.14
N GLY A 79 -13.45 -14.59 -7.72
CA GLY A 79 -13.15 -13.47 -8.60
C GLY A 79 -11.77 -13.56 -9.25
N VAL A 80 -10.75 -13.98 -8.50
CA VAL A 80 -9.36 -14.09 -8.99
C VAL A 80 -9.01 -15.50 -9.49
N LYS A 81 -9.90 -16.48 -9.33
CA LYS A 81 -9.67 -17.90 -9.68
C LYS A 81 -8.42 -18.49 -8.99
N LYS A 82 -8.16 -18.06 -7.77
CA LYS A 82 -7.10 -18.55 -6.87
C LYS A 82 -7.76 -18.91 -5.54
N LYS A 83 -7.17 -19.82 -4.76
CA LYS A 83 -7.71 -20.22 -3.46
C LYS A 83 -6.70 -19.97 -2.35
N PHE A 84 -7.16 -19.48 -1.22
CA PHE A 84 -6.33 -19.21 -0.06
C PHE A 84 -5.85 -20.52 0.58
N GLY A 85 -4.53 -20.71 0.63
CA GLY A 85 -3.89 -21.95 1.07
C GLY A 85 -3.89 -23.09 0.03
N ASP A 86 -4.16 -22.81 -1.25
CA ASP A 86 -4.10 -23.81 -2.31
C ASP A 86 -2.66 -24.20 -2.64
N LEU A 87 -2.42 -25.51 -2.80
CA LEU A 87 -1.12 -26.07 -3.14
C LEU A 87 -0.80 -26.10 -4.65
N LYS A 88 -1.66 -25.51 -5.48
CA LYS A 88 -1.45 -25.38 -6.94
C LYS A 88 -1.47 -23.93 -7.42
N ASN A 89 -2.41 -23.13 -6.92
CA ASN A 89 -2.59 -21.75 -7.33
C ASN A 89 -2.96 -20.88 -6.11
N PRO A 90 -2.03 -20.65 -5.18
CA PRO A 90 -2.31 -19.97 -3.93
C PRO A 90 -2.75 -18.53 -4.14
N LEU A 91 -3.81 -18.12 -3.44
CA LEU A 91 -4.18 -16.74 -3.26
C LEU A 91 -3.34 -16.15 -2.13
N LEU A 92 -2.64 -15.06 -2.39
CA LEU A 92 -1.98 -14.27 -1.36
C LEU A 92 -2.75 -12.98 -1.09
N LEU A 93 -2.70 -12.53 0.15
CA LEU A 93 -3.47 -11.37 0.63
C LEU A 93 -2.55 -10.32 1.26
N SER A 94 -2.97 -9.07 1.18
CA SER A 94 -2.50 -8.00 2.05
C SER A 94 -3.56 -7.67 3.09
N VAL A 95 -3.15 -7.35 4.31
CA VAL A 95 -4.01 -6.87 5.40
C VAL A 95 -3.49 -5.51 5.82
N ARG A 96 -4.27 -4.47 5.58
CA ARG A 96 -3.84 -3.08 5.75
C ARG A 96 -4.85 -2.29 6.58
N SER A 97 -4.36 -1.41 7.44
CA SER A 97 -5.20 -0.46 8.18
C SER A 97 -5.93 0.52 7.26
N GLY A 98 -7.05 1.03 7.75
CA GLY A 98 -7.87 2.02 7.05
C GLY A 98 -8.53 2.99 8.03
N ALA A 99 -7.74 3.88 8.66
CA ALA A 99 -8.30 4.94 9.49
C ALA A 99 -9.11 5.95 8.66
N ARG A 100 -10.00 6.73 9.30
CA ARG A 100 -10.81 7.76 8.63
C ARG A 100 -9.98 8.86 7.99
N VAL A 101 -8.82 9.15 8.61
CA VAL A 101 -7.80 10.07 8.11
C VAL A 101 -6.49 9.33 7.90
N SER A 102 -5.64 9.83 7.01
CA SER A 102 -4.33 9.23 6.75
C SER A 102 -3.43 9.39 7.97
N MET A 103 -2.82 8.30 8.43
CA MET A 103 -1.86 8.25 9.54
C MET A 103 -0.59 7.50 9.06
N PRO A 104 0.26 8.13 8.23
CA PRO A 104 1.41 7.47 7.59
C PRO A 104 2.38 6.90 8.64
N GLY A 105 2.80 5.64 8.48
CA GLY A 105 3.74 4.97 9.39
C GLY A 105 3.20 4.62 10.78
N MET A 106 1.96 5.03 11.11
CA MET A 106 1.42 4.84 12.47
C MET A 106 0.73 3.50 12.67
N MET A 107 0.27 2.87 11.61
CA MET A 107 -0.53 1.65 11.65
C MET A 107 0.10 0.55 10.81
N ASP A 108 -0.12 -0.68 11.25
CA ASP A 108 0.53 -1.84 10.65
C ASP A 108 -0.09 -2.30 9.33
N THR A 109 0.74 -2.96 8.53
CA THR A 109 0.41 -3.62 7.26
C THR A 109 1.08 -4.98 7.25
N ILE A 110 0.41 -5.99 6.73
CA ILE A 110 0.97 -7.31 6.49
C ILE A 110 0.74 -7.67 5.02
N LEU A 111 1.81 -8.01 4.30
CA LEU A 111 1.81 -8.41 2.90
C LEU A 111 2.14 -9.91 2.76
N ASN A 112 1.89 -10.46 1.58
CA ASN A 112 2.21 -11.85 1.22
C ASN A 112 1.57 -12.92 2.13
N LEU A 113 0.49 -12.57 2.81
CA LEU A 113 -0.22 -13.44 3.74
C LEU A 113 -0.86 -14.62 2.99
N GLY A 114 -0.68 -15.81 3.54
CA GLY A 114 -1.08 -17.06 2.89
C GLY A 114 0.10 -17.92 2.44
N LEU A 115 1.33 -17.41 2.56
CA LEU A 115 2.54 -18.22 2.38
C LEU A 115 2.83 -19.07 3.62
N ASN A 116 3.21 -20.30 3.36
CA ASN A 116 3.74 -21.27 4.30
C ASN A 116 4.71 -22.19 3.58
N ASP A 117 5.20 -23.24 4.22
CA ASP A 117 6.20 -24.15 3.65
C ASP A 117 5.71 -24.90 2.41
N GLU A 118 4.41 -25.10 2.27
CA GLU A 118 3.79 -25.78 1.14
C GLU A 118 3.39 -24.80 0.02
N THR A 119 2.74 -23.70 0.39
CA THR A 119 2.26 -22.71 -0.59
C THR A 119 3.38 -21.92 -1.27
N VAL A 120 4.55 -21.76 -0.63
CA VAL A 120 5.74 -21.18 -1.28
C VAL A 120 6.23 -22.05 -2.43
N VAL A 121 6.21 -23.38 -2.27
CA VAL A 121 6.56 -24.33 -3.35
C VAL A 121 5.54 -24.25 -4.50
N ALA A 122 4.26 -24.12 -4.17
CA ALA A 122 3.21 -23.94 -5.17
C ALA A 122 3.37 -22.62 -5.94
N LEU A 123 3.73 -21.53 -5.26
CA LEU A 123 3.99 -20.23 -5.87
C LEU A 123 5.21 -20.29 -6.79
N SER A 124 6.32 -20.91 -6.34
CA SER A 124 7.54 -21.10 -7.12
C SER A 124 7.24 -21.84 -8.43
N LYS A 125 6.54 -22.97 -8.35
CA LYS A 125 6.14 -23.75 -9.54
C LYS A 125 5.22 -22.94 -10.47
N LYS A 126 4.25 -22.20 -9.92
CA LYS A 126 3.28 -21.41 -10.69
C LYS A 126 3.91 -20.26 -11.45
N THR A 127 4.88 -19.61 -10.85
CA THR A 127 5.58 -18.45 -11.44
C THR A 127 6.83 -18.83 -12.22
N SER A 128 7.27 -20.09 -12.12
CA SER A 128 8.58 -20.55 -12.61
C SER A 128 9.74 -19.67 -12.09
N ASN A 129 9.57 -19.12 -10.89
CA ASN A 129 10.51 -18.20 -10.27
C ASN A 129 10.62 -18.50 -8.75
N GLY A 130 11.54 -19.41 -8.41
CA GLY A 130 11.77 -19.85 -7.04
C GLY A 130 12.31 -18.72 -6.18
N ARG A 131 13.23 -17.90 -6.74
CA ARG A 131 13.78 -16.75 -6.04
C ARG A 131 12.68 -15.78 -5.58
N PHE A 132 11.76 -15.40 -6.47
CA PHE A 132 10.61 -14.55 -6.16
C PHE A 132 9.73 -15.15 -5.06
N ALA A 133 9.41 -16.43 -5.16
CA ALA A 133 8.54 -17.10 -4.17
C ALA A 133 9.19 -17.12 -2.78
N LYS A 134 10.49 -17.42 -2.70
CA LYS A 134 11.24 -17.47 -1.44
C LYS A 134 11.44 -16.08 -0.84
N ASP A 135 11.81 -15.07 -1.65
CA ASP A 135 11.87 -13.68 -1.18
C ASP A 135 10.51 -13.19 -0.65
N SER A 136 9.40 -13.51 -1.33
CA SER A 136 8.06 -13.18 -0.83
C SER A 136 7.75 -13.86 0.50
N TYR A 137 8.21 -15.10 0.72
CA TYR A 137 7.98 -15.82 1.96
C TYR A 137 8.85 -15.27 3.11
N ARG A 138 10.13 -14.98 2.87
CA ARG A 138 10.97 -14.37 3.92
C ARG A 138 10.42 -13.00 4.35
N ARG A 139 9.96 -12.15 3.38
CA ARG A 139 9.31 -10.86 3.66
C ARG A 139 8.06 -11.05 4.51
N PHE A 140 7.27 -12.08 4.22
CA PHE A 140 6.09 -12.40 5.02
C PHE A 140 6.48 -12.83 6.44
N ILE A 141 7.48 -13.69 6.62
CA ILE A 141 7.92 -14.13 7.95
C ILE A 141 8.44 -12.94 8.75
N GLN A 142 9.26 -12.08 8.16
CA GLN A 142 9.77 -10.86 8.80
C GLN A 142 8.63 -9.94 9.24
N MET A 143 7.72 -9.61 8.33
CA MET A 143 6.62 -8.69 8.61
C MET A 143 5.61 -9.26 9.61
N TYR A 144 5.22 -10.53 9.45
CA TYR A 144 4.31 -11.19 10.38
C TYR A 144 4.96 -11.43 11.76
N GLY A 145 6.22 -11.84 11.77
CA GLY A 145 7.01 -12.00 12.98
C GLY A 145 7.11 -10.69 13.78
N ASN A 146 7.37 -9.59 13.09
CA ASN A 146 7.46 -8.27 13.74
C ASN A 146 6.07 -7.77 14.20
N VAL A 147 5.10 -7.71 13.30
CA VAL A 147 3.80 -7.05 13.54
C VAL A 147 2.87 -7.88 14.41
N VAL A 148 2.82 -9.20 14.18
CA VAL A 148 1.84 -10.09 14.84
C VAL A 148 2.43 -10.84 16.03
N MET A 149 3.68 -11.25 15.90
CA MET A 149 4.34 -12.07 16.92
C MET A 149 5.25 -11.27 17.87
N GLY A 150 5.51 -9.98 17.56
CA GLY A 150 6.25 -9.06 18.41
C GLY A 150 7.77 -9.25 18.42
N VAL A 151 8.32 -9.87 17.38
CA VAL A 151 9.78 -9.99 17.20
C VAL A 151 10.34 -8.68 16.67
N GLU A 152 11.36 -8.13 17.29
CA GLU A 152 11.99 -6.88 16.83
C GLU A 152 12.64 -7.03 15.46
N GLY A 153 12.45 -6.03 14.57
CA GLY A 153 12.84 -6.09 13.16
C GLY A 153 14.34 -6.28 12.95
N HIS A 154 15.18 -5.70 13.82
CA HIS A 154 16.64 -5.76 13.69
C HIS A 154 17.19 -7.19 13.66
N TYR A 155 16.57 -8.16 14.36
CA TYR A 155 17.02 -9.56 14.31
C TYR A 155 16.94 -10.17 12.91
N PHE A 156 15.94 -9.77 12.12
CA PHE A 156 15.80 -10.21 10.74
C PHE A 156 16.77 -9.48 9.82
N GLU A 157 16.97 -8.19 10.03
CA GLU A 157 17.85 -7.33 9.23
C GLU A 157 19.32 -7.76 9.40
N GLU A 158 19.76 -8.04 10.62
CA GLU A 158 21.11 -8.57 10.90
C GLU A 158 21.39 -9.88 10.15
N LEU A 159 20.42 -10.78 10.07
CA LEU A 159 20.57 -12.04 9.31
C LEU A 159 20.73 -11.77 7.82
N ILE A 160 19.92 -10.86 7.22
CA ILE A 160 20.04 -10.50 5.80
C ILE A 160 21.43 -9.92 5.53
N GLU A 161 21.89 -8.98 6.36
CA GLU A 161 23.21 -8.37 6.21
C GLU A 161 24.32 -9.41 6.30
N ASN A 162 24.25 -10.36 7.22
CA ASN A 162 25.22 -11.45 7.34
C ASN A 162 25.27 -12.33 6.08
N TYR A 163 24.13 -12.65 5.48
CA TYR A 163 24.10 -13.41 4.21
C TYR A 163 24.72 -12.60 3.07
N LYS A 164 24.41 -11.30 2.97
CA LYS A 164 25.01 -10.42 1.97
C LYS A 164 26.53 -10.31 2.12
N LEU A 165 27.01 -10.11 3.35
CA LEU A 165 28.44 -10.07 3.66
C LEU A 165 29.15 -11.37 3.32
N THR A 166 28.57 -12.51 3.67
CA THR A 166 29.15 -13.84 3.39
C THR A 166 29.25 -14.09 1.88
N LYS A 167 28.27 -13.60 1.11
CA LYS A 167 28.24 -13.75 -0.35
C LYS A 167 29.05 -12.67 -1.09
N GLY A 168 29.40 -11.56 -0.43
CA GLY A 168 30.11 -10.43 -1.02
C GLY A 168 29.23 -9.58 -1.93
N VAL A 169 27.93 -9.46 -1.62
CA VAL A 169 26.95 -8.67 -2.37
C VAL A 169 26.40 -7.51 -1.56
N LEU A 170 25.87 -6.47 -2.24
CA LEU A 170 25.36 -5.27 -1.59
C LEU A 170 23.82 -5.22 -1.54
N LEU A 171 23.17 -5.78 -2.55
CA LEU A 171 21.72 -5.67 -2.71
C LEU A 171 21.01 -7.00 -2.43
N ASP A 172 19.85 -6.96 -1.82
CA ASP A 172 18.96 -8.10 -1.63
C ASP A 172 18.63 -8.81 -2.96
N THR A 173 18.60 -8.03 -4.06
CA THR A 173 18.33 -8.57 -5.40
C THR A 173 19.43 -9.50 -5.94
N GLU A 174 20.60 -9.49 -5.33
CA GLU A 174 21.74 -10.33 -5.70
C GLU A 174 21.78 -11.67 -4.93
N LEU A 175 20.95 -11.81 -3.91
CA LEU A 175 20.74 -13.08 -3.21
C LEU A 175 19.89 -14.01 -4.08
N ASP A 176 20.30 -15.27 -4.16
CA ASP A 176 19.63 -16.30 -4.96
C ASP A 176 18.58 -17.10 -4.16
N GLU A 177 17.98 -18.09 -4.81
CA GLU A 177 16.95 -18.94 -4.20
C GLU A 177 17.47 -19.73 -3.00
N SER A 178 18.71 -20.19 -3.04
CA SER A 178 19.34 -20.97 -1.97
C SER A 178 19.61 -20.10 -0.74
N ASP A 179 20.04 -18.85 -0.93
CA ASP A 179 20.24 -17.90 0.15
C ASP A 179 18.93 -17.62 0.89
N TRP A 180 17.85 -17.45 0.12
CA TRP A 180 16.53 -17.23 0.70
C TRP A 180 15.98 -18.46 1.44
N ASP A 181 16.29 -19.68 1.02
CA ASP A 181 15.94 -20.88 1.79
C ASP A 181 16.65 -20.94 3.14
N GLY A 182 17.93 -20.62 3.16
CA GLY A 182 18.70 -20.50 4.42
C GLY A 182 18.10 -19.44 5.34
N LEU A 183 17.87 -18.23 4.83
CA LEU A 183 17.27 -17.13 5.59
C LEU A 183 15.88 -17.44 6.13
N ILE A 184 15.01 -18.10 5.36
CA ILE A 184 13.68 -18.53 5.80
C ILE A 184 13.80 -19.44 7.03
N ASN A 185 14.72 -20.38 7.01
CA ASN A 185 14.94 -21.29 8.14
C ASN A 185 15.46 -20.55 9.39
N ASP A 186 16.41 -19.63 9.20
CA ASP A 186 16.97 -18.84 10.29
C ASP A 186 15.94 -17.85 10.86
N PHE A 187 15.12 -17.23 10.02
CA PHE A 187 14.00 -16.38 10.46
C PHE A 187 13.01 -17.16 11.35
N LYS A 188 12.67 -18.39 10.96
CA LYS A 188 11.79 -19.24 11.77
C LYS A 188 12.43 -19.63 13.10
N LYS A 189 13.74 -19.86 13.15
CA LYS A 189 14.48 -20.11 14.40
C LYS A 189 14.39 -18.88 15.31
N VAL A 190 14.67 -17.69 14.79
CA VAL A 190 14.56 -16.42 15.53
C VAL A 190 13.15 -16.24 16.09
N VAL A 191 12.11 -16.43 15.26
CA VAL A 191 10.72 -16.36 15.72
C VAL A 191 10.47 -17.32 16.88
N LYS A 192 10.91 -18.58 16.76
CA LYS A 192 10.75 -19.59 17.82
C LYS A 192 11.50 -19.22 19.10
N GLU A 193 12.74 -18.75 19.00
CA GLU A 193 13.56 -18.35 20.13
C GLU A 193 12.98 -17.15 20.88
N LYS A 194 12.53 -16.13 20.15
CA LYS A 194 12.01 -14.88 20.76
C LYS A 194 10.59 -15.01 21.30
N THR A 195 9.76 -15.87 20.69
CA THR A 195 8.33 -15.97 21.05
C THR A 195 7.94 -17.27 21.74
N GLN A 196 8.84 -18.27 21.78
CA GLN A 196 8.58 -19.65 22.21
C GLN A 196 7.45 -20.33 21.40
N LYS A 197 7.16 -19.82 20.20
CA LYS A 197 6.12 -20.34 19.27
C LYS A 197 6.72 -20.56 17.90
N ASN A 198 6.26 -21.59 17.21
CA ASN A 198 6.59 -21.77 15.81
C ASN A 198 5.87 -20.72 14.94
N PHE A 199 6.47 -20.36 13.80
CA PHE A 199 5.80 -19.53 12.80
C PHE A 199 4.55 -20.27 12.29
N PRO A 200 3.34 -19.65 12.28
CA PRO A 200 2.10 -20.33 11.96
C PRO A 200 2.05 -20.78 10.49
N GLN A 201 1.74 -22.06 10.28
CA GLN A 201 1.60 -22.65 8.94
C GLN A 201 0.13 -22.66 8.46
N ASN A 202 -0.83 -22.50 9.37
CA ASN A 202 -2.26 -22.42 9.01
C ASN A 202 -2.59 -21.01 8.48
N VAL A 203 -2.93 -20.91 7.19
CA VAL A 203 -3.21 -19.63 6.53
C VAL A 203 -4.40 -18.87 7.15
N HIS A 204 -5.40 -19.56 7.68
CA HIS A 204 -6.52 -18.88 8.37
C HIS A 204 -6.10 -18.31 9.73
N GLU A 205 -5.23 -18.99 10.46
CA GLU A 205 -4.64 -18.47 11.68
C GLU A 205 -3.83 -17.20 11.38
N GLN A 206 -3.01 -17.24 10.32
CA GLN A 206 -2.30 -16.06 9.82
C GLN A 206 -3.25 -14.90 9.53
N LEU A 207 -4.36 -15.15 8.81
CA LEU A 207 -5.31 -14.10 8.44
C LEU A 207 -5.96 -13.45 9.67
N PHE A 208 -6.46 -14.24 10.61
CA PHE A 208 -7.10 -13.68 11.80
C PHE A 208 -6.10 -13.04 12.77
N GLY A 209 -4.87 -13.54 12.84
CA GLY A 209 -3.76 -12.91 13.56
C GLY A 209 -3.44 -11.53 12.98
N ALA A 210 -3.29 -11.43 11.66
CA ALA A 210 -3.01 -10.18 10.96
C ALA A 210 -4.13 -9.14 11.15
N ILE A 211 -5.41 -9.54 11.00
CA ILE A 211 -6.55 -8.65 11.22
C ILE A 211 -6.56 -8.13 12.67
N SER A 212 -6.30 -9.01 13.64
CA SER A 212 -6.25 -8.63 15.05
C SER A 212 -5.10 -7.66 15.33
N ALA A 213 -3.91 -7.91 14.77
CA ALA A 213 -2.76 -7.03 14.92
C ALA A 213 -3.02 -5.63 14.34
N VAL A 214 -3.68 -5.53 13.18
CA VAL A 214 -4.06 -4.24 12.62
C VAL A 214 -5.06 -3.50 13.52
N PHE A 215 -6.04 -4.17 14.13
CA PHE A 215 -6.90 -3.51 15.12
C PHE A 215 -6.12 -3.07 16.36
N LEU A 216 -5.18 -3.90 16.85
CA LEU A 216 -4.34 -3.56 17.99
C LEU A 216 -3.42 -2.38 17.72
N SER A 217 -2.95 -2.20 16.48
CA SER A 217 -2.06 -1.11 16.11
C SER A 217 -2.71 0.28 16.27
N TRP A 218 -4.06 0.36 16.29
CA TRP A 218 -4.78 1.60 16.63
C TRP A 218 -4.42 2.11 18.02
N GLU A 219 -4.20 1.23 18.98
CA GLU A 219 -3.85 1.58 20.36
C GLU A 219 -2.34 1.51 20.66
N SER A 220 -1.48 1.39 19.63
CA SER A 220 -0.03 1.51 19.77
C SER A 220 0.39 2.89 20.26
N ASN A 221 1.52 3.00 20.95
CA ASN A 221 2.01 4.28 21.48
C ASN A 221 2.20 5.32 20.37
N ARG A 222 2.81 4.93 19.22
CA ARG A 222 3.01 5.82 18.07
C ARG A 222 1.67 6.33 17.51
N ALA A 223 0.65 5.47 17.40
CA ALA A 223 -0.66 5.86 16.91
C ALA A 223 -1.40 6.78 17.88
N LYS A 224 -1.29 6.56 19.20
CA LYS A 224 -1.87 7.43 20.24
C LYS A 224 -1.25 8.83 20.23
N ILE A 225 0.08 8.91 20.17
CA ILE A 225 0.79 10.20 20.12
C ILE A 225 0.40 10.96 18.86
N TYR A 226 0.41 10.29 17.69
CA TYR A 226 0.01 10.91 16.42
C TYR A 226 -1.42 11.44 16.48
N ARG A 227 -2.37 10.66 17.00
CA ARG A 227 -3.77 11.10 17.14
C ARG A 227 -3.90 12.32 18.05
N LYS A 228 -3.19 12.34 19.18
CA LYS A 228 -3.17 13.48 20.09
C LYS A 228 -2.67 14.76 19.41
N LEU A 229 -1.54 14.67 18.71
CA LEU A 229 -0.94 15.81 17.99
C LEU A 229 -1.81 16.33 16.85
N ASN A 230 -2.56 15.45 16.19
CA ASN A 230 -3.41 15.81 15.05
C ASN A 230 -4.90 15.92 15.41
N GLN A 231 -5.26 15.96 16.70
CA GLN A 231 -6.63 16.11 17.20
C GLN A 231 -7.60 15.06 16.62
N ILE A 232 -7.12 13.82 16.41
CA ILE A 232 -7.91 12.70 15.89
C ILE A 232 -8.60 11.97 17.05
N PRO A 233 -9.96 11.89 17.07
CA PRO A 233 -10.70 11.24 18.15
C PRO A 233 -10.35 9.75 18.28
N SER A 234 -10.08 9.29 19.51
CA SER A 234 -9.68 7.89 19.77
C SER A 234 -10.82 6.89 19.53
N GLU A 235 -12.07 7.31 19.69
CA GLU A 235 -13.27 6.50 19.48
C GLU A 235 -13.55 6.17 18.01
N TRP A 236 -12.85 6.80 17.06
CA TRP A 236 -13.06 6.53 15.65
C TRP A 236 -12.67 5.10 15.22
N GLY A 237 -11.69 4.51 15.88
CA GLY A 237 -11.15 3.22 15.50
C GLY A 237 -10.56 3.19 14.10
N THR A 238 -10.20 2.00 13.64
CA THR A 238 -9.71 1.75 12.28
C THR A 238 -10.54 0.69 11.57
N ALA A 239 -10.68 0.81 10.28
CA ALA A 239 -11.09 -0.30 9.41
C ALA A 239 -9.87 -1.17 9.08
N VAL A 240 -10.13 -2.37 8.57
CA VAL A 240 -9.09 -3.27 8.04
C VAL A 240 -9.45 -3.64 6.61
N ASN A 241 -8.50 -3.44 5.69
CA ASN A 241 -8.65 -3.80 4.28
C ASN A 241 -7.90 -5.08 3.99
N VAL A 242 -8.61 -6.11 3.54
CA VAL A 242 -8.06 -7.38 3.08
C VAL A 242 -8.16 -7.40 1.56
N GLN A 243 -7.03 -7.51 0.87
CA GLN A 243 -6.97 -7.36 -0.59
C GLN A 243 -6.07 -8.42 -1.21
N SER A 244 -6.44 -8.95 -2.39
CA SER A 244 -5.57 -9.86 -3.13
C SER A 244 -4.26 -9.17 -3.50
N MET A 245 -3.15 -9.89 -3.32
CA MET A 245 -1.83 -9.41 -3.75
C MET A 245 -1.75 -9.38 -5.28
N VAL A 246 -1.02 -8.39 -5.77
CA VAL A 246 -0.46 -8.28 -7.11
C VAL A 246 1.01 -7.92 -6.97
N PHE A 247 1.85 -8.39 -7.88
CA PHE A 247 3.29 -8.40 -7.68
C PHE A 247 4.01 -7.58 -8.74
N GLY A 248 4.72 -6.56 -8.29
CA GLY A 248 5.63 -5.76 -9.12
C GLY A 248 7.05 -6.34 -9.23
N ASN A 249 7.33 -7.47 -8.54
CA ASN A 249 8.66 -8.05 -8.40
C ASN A 249 8.78 -9.49 -8.94
N MET A 250 7.93 -9.86 -9.91
CA MET A 250 8.03 -11.20 -10.54
C MET A 250 8.98 -11.24 -11.73
N GLY A 251 9.41 -10.10 -12.27
CA GLY A 251 10.29 -10.00 -13.42
C GLY A 251 10.28 -8.60 -14.03
N ASN A 252 10.96 -8.45 -15.18
CA ASN A 252 11.15 -7.15 -15.84
C ASN A 252 9.90 -6.60 -16.54
N ASP A 253 8.85 -7.37 -16.68
CA ASP A 253 7.51 -6.96 -17.13
C ASP A 253 6.57 -6.60 -15.97
N CYS A 254 7.14 -6.49 -14.77
CA CYS A 254 6.49 -6.10 -13.54
C CYS A 254 7.14 -4.85 -12.97
N ALA A 255 6.34 -4.00 -12.32
CA ALA A 255 6.82 -2.76 -11.72
C ALA A 255 5.87 -2.31 -10.59
N THR A 256 6.35 -1.40 -9.77
CA THR A 256 5.53 -0.68 -8.78
C THR A 256 5.91 0.79 -8.78
N GLY A 257 4.97 1.68 -8.41
CA GLY A 257 5.27 3.11 -8.38
C GLY A 257 4.22 3.94 -7.67
N VAL A 258 4.58 5.19 -7.50
CA VAL A 258 3.73 6.25 -6.95
C VAL A 258 3.69 7.41 -7.94
N VAL A 259 2.51 7.93 -8.21
CA VAL A 259 2.32 8.97 -9.21
C VAL A 259 1.26 9.98 -8.76
N PHE A 260 1.56 11.25 -8.99
CA PHE A 260 0.65 12.37 -8.78
C PHE A 260 0.07 12.82 -10.12
N THR A 261 -1.20 13.22 -10.12
CA THR A 261 -1.84 13.75 -11.33
C THR A 261 -1.31 15.12 -11.74
N ARG A 262 -0.72 15.85 -10.79
CA ARG A 262 -0.02 17.15 -10.99
C ARG A 262 1.24 17.17 -10.13
N ASN A 263 2.18 18.04 -10.47
CA ASN A 263 3.42 18.20 -9.69
C ASN A 263 3.09 18.78 -8.28
N PRO A 264 3.39 18.04 -7.20
CA PRO A 264 3.09 18.47 -5.84
C PRO A 264 3.95 19.63 -5.33
N SER A 265 5.09 19.92 -5.98
CA SER A 265 6.03 20.96 -5.58
C SER A 265 5.67 22.31 -6.13
N ASP A 266 5.35 22.42 -7.44
CA ASP A 266 5.09 23.66 -8.15
C ASP A 266 3.64 23.82 -8.65
N GLY A 267 2.85 22.75 -8.65
CA GLY A 267 1.46 22.73 -9.08
C GLY A 267 1.26 22.71 -10.61
N SER A 268 2.30 22.43 -11.38
CA SER A 268 2.15 22.26 -12.82
C SER A 268 1.24 21.06 -13.16
N ASN A 269 0.50 21.17 -14.27
CA ASN A 269 -0.37 20.11 -14.77
C ASN A 269 0.44 19.05 -15.52
N ASP A 270 1.51 18.58 -14.88
CA ASP A 270 2.38 17.53 -15.37
C ASP A 270 2.25 16.31 -14.45
N ILE A 271 2.13 15.12 -15.04
CA ILE A 271 2.20 13.86 -14.30
C ILE A 271 3.57 13.77 -13.64
N TYR A 272 3.59 13.65 -12.31
CA TYR A 272 4.79 13.61 -11.51
C TYR A 272 4.84 12.29 -10.71
N GLY A 273 5.97 11.57 -10.75
CA GLY A 273 6.10 10.36 -9.98
C GLY A 273 7.25 9.48 -10.41
N GLU A 274 7.36 8.36 -9.71
CA GLU A 274 8.47 7.43 -9.81
C GLU A 274 7.98 6.00 -9.84
N TYR A 275 8.77 5.10 -10.44
CA TYR A 275 8.50 3.67 -10.45
C TYR A 275 9.80 2.87 -10.40
N LEU A 276 9.68 1.62 -9.98
CA LEU A 276 10.77 0.64 -9.99
C LEU A 276 10.33 -0.61 -10.74
N ILE A 277 11.15 -1.04 -11.69
CA ILE A 277 11.00 -2.35 -12.36
C ILE A 277 11.42 -3.44 -11.38
N ASN A 278 10.70 -4.56 -11.40
CA ASN A 278 10.97 -5.73 -10.58
C ASN A 278 11.13 -5.38 -9.09
N ALA A 279 10.10 -4.74 -8.51
CA ALA A 279 10.10 -4.25 -7.13
C ALA A 279 8.72 -4.34 -6.48
N GLN A 280 8.68 -4.47 -5.16
CA GLN A 280 7.47 -4.28 -4.34
C GLN A 280 7.35 -2.84 -3.89
N GLY A 281 6.14 -2.44 -3.40
CA GLY A 281 5.90 -1.07 -2.94
C GLY A 281 6.82 -0.62 -1.80
N GLU A 282 7.26 -1.55 -0.97
CA GLU A 282 8.23 -1.29 0.12
C GLU A 282 9.58 -0.82 -0.43
N ASP A 283 10.03 -1.38 -1.55
CA ASP A 283 11.33 -1.06 -2.16
C ASP A 283 11.38 0.39 -2.67
N VAL A 284 10.22 0.95 -3.12
CA VAL A 284 10.11 2.36 -3.53
C VAL A 284 10.24 3.29 -2.33
N VAL A 285 9.66 2.91 -1.19
CA VAL A 285 9.63 3.74 0.02
C VAL A 285 10.93 3.64 0.81
N ALA A 286 11.59 2.48 0.79
CA ALA A 286 12.82 2.22 1.54
C ALA A 286 14.04 2.98 0.98
N GLY A 287 13.99 3.45 -0.28
CA GLY A 287 15.09 4.18 -0.90
C GLY A 287 16.35 3.32 -1.16
N THR A 288 16.21 1.99 -1.14
CA THR A 288 17.32 1.06 -1.38
C THR A 288 17.76 1.00 -2.84
N ARG A 289 16.90 1.44 -3.75
CA ARG A 289 17.16 1.52 -5.19
C ARG A 289 16.72 2.88 -5.70
N THR A 290 17.43 3.44 -6.69
CA THR A 290 17.05 4.70 -7.34
C THR A 290 15.85 4.48 -8.24
N PRO A 291 14.69 5.13 -7.98
CA PRO A 291 13.53 5.00 -8.84
C PRO A 291 13.73 5.70 -10.18
N GLN A 292 12.96 5.26 -11.17
CA GLN A 292 12.92 5.82 -12.52
C GLN A 292 11.71 6.74 -12.66
N TYR A 293 11.82 7.71 -13.57
CA TYR A 293 10.75 8.69 -13.84
C TYR A 293 9.56 8.08 -14.60
N ILE A 294 8.37 8.56 -14.32
CA ILE A 294 7.15 8.14 -15.03
C ILE A 294 7.13 8.66 -16.48
N THR A 295 7.52 9.93 -16.70
CA THR A 295 7.40 10.60 -18.00
C THR A 295 8.77 10.85 -18.66
N LYS A 296 8.79 10.86 -20.00
CA LYS A 296 9.96 11.25 -20.79
C LYS A 296 10.41 12.67 -20.48
N LYS A 297 9.44 13.58 -20.25
CA LYS A 297 9.71 14.97 -19.92
C LYS A 297 10.56 15.07 -18.66
N ALA A 298 10.08 14.51 -17.55
CA ALA A 298 10.78 14.55 -16.26
C ALA A 298 12.16 13.89 -16.33
N ARG A 299 12.28 12.74 -17.03
CA ARG A 299 13.58 12.08 -17.25
C ARG A 299 14.59 12.98 -17.98
N LYS A 300 14.14 13.69 -19.04
CA LYS A 300 15.01 14.59 -19.81
C LYS A 300 15.44 15.80 -18.98
N GLU A 301 14.52 16.41 -18.24
CA GLU A 301 14.80 17.54 -17.35
C GLU A 301 15.80 17.18 -16.25
N ALA A 302 15.72 15.95 -15.72
CA ALA A 302 16.66 15.42 -14.74
C ALA A 302 17.98 14.90 -15.35
N ASN A 303 18.12 14.87 -16.68
CA ASN A 303 19.28 14.35 -17.41
C ASN A 303 19.68 12.90 -17.01
N VAL A 304 18.69 12.03 -16.76
CA VAL A 304 18.88 10.64 -16.35
C VAL A 304 18.89 9.71 -17.57
N LYS A 305 19.78 8.70 -17.58
CA LYS A 305 19.94 7.76 -18.70
C LYS A 305 18.86 6.66 -18.71
N ASP A 306 18.43 6.19 -17.53
CA ASP A 306 17.46 5.12 -17.42
C ASP A 306 16.11 5.50 -18.05
N PRO A 307 15.48 4.60 -18.82
CA PRO A 307 14.24 4.93 -19.51
C PRO A 307 13.10 5.18 -18.54
N SER A 308 12.26 6.18 -18.86
CA SER A 308 11.00 6.43 -18.14
C SER A 308 10.00 5.29 -18.38
N MET A 309 8.95 5.23 -17.55
CA MET A 309 7.85 4.29 -17.74
C MET A 309 7.15 4.47 -19.09
N GLU A 310 7.03 5.73 -19.55
CA GLU A 310 6.48 6.06 -20.86
C GLU A 310 7.26 5.41 -22.01
N GLU A 311 8.58 5.20 -21.83
CA GLU A 311 9.46 4.56 -22.82
C GLU A 311 9.52 3.06 -22.67
N SER A 312 9.65 2.55 -21.42
CA SER A 312 9.83 1.11 -21.16
C SER A 312 8.51 0.32 -21.19
N MET A 313 7.39 0.95 -20.80
CA MET A 313 6.06 0.31 -20.72
C MET A 313 4.96 1.17 -21.37
N PRO A 314 5.05 1.55 -22.65
CA PRO A 314 4.22 2.59 -23.27
C PRO A 314 2.72 2.27 -23.26
N LYS A 315 2.33 0.99 -23.37
CA LYS A 315 0.92 0.59 -23.29
C LYS A 315 0.34 0.76 -21.88
N VAL A 316 1.12 0.40 -20.89
CA VAL A 316 0.75 0.53 -19.47
C VAL A 316 0.70 2.01 -19.07
N TYR A 317 1.68 2.80 -19.49
CA TYR A 317 1.70 4.24 -19.27
C TYR A 317 0.45 4.93 -19.80
N LYS A 318 0.07 4.67 -21.08
CA LYS A 318 -1.17 5.24 -21.65
C LYS A 318 -2.43 4.83 -20.88
N GLN A 319 -2.47 3.64 -20.32
CA GLN A 319 -3.58 3.22 -19.47
C GLN A 319 -3.56 3.97 -18.13
N LEU A 320 -2.39 4.12 -17.52
CA LEU A 320 -2.20 4.87 -16.28
C LEU A 320 -2.62 6.32 -16.45
N GLU A 321 -2.15 7.01 -17.48
CA GLU A 321 -2.50 8.39 -17.82
C GLU A 321 -4.03 8.60 -17.90
N LYS A 322 -4.75 7.73 -18.63
CA LYS A 322 -6.22 7.79 -18.70
C LYS A 322 -6.89 7.61 -17.33
N ILE A 323 -6.33 6.74 -16.47
CA ILE A 323 -6.86 6.52 -15.12
C ILE A 323 -6.61 7.75 -14.25
N LEU A 324 -5.42 8.37 -14.33
CA LEU A 324 -5.07 9.57 -13.58
C LEU A 324 -6.03 10.72 -13.92
N MET A 325 -6.27 10.98 -15.21
CA MET A 325 -7.25 11.96 -15.66
C MET A 325 -8.66 11.65 -15.14
N LYS A 326 -9.09 10.38 -15.18
CA LYS A 326 -10.39 9.96 -14.66
C LYS A 326 -10.52 10.18 -13.15
N LEU A 327 -9.47 9.89 -12.39
CA LEU A 327 -9.43 10.08 -10.93
C LEU A 327 -9.47 11.57 -10.58
N GLU A 328 -8.65 12.41 -11.21
CA GLU A 328 -8.62 13.84 -10.96
C GLU A 328 -9.98 14.49 -11.27
N ASN A 329 -10.59 14.16 -12.42
CA ASN A 329 -11.92 14.65 -12.78
C ASN A 329 -13.01 14.18 -11.81
N HIS A 330 -12.93 12.94 -11.30
CA HIS A 330 -13.90 12.39 -10.37
C HIS A 330 -13.82 13.05 -9.00
N TYR A 331 -12.61 13.15 -8.43
CA TYR A 331 -12.38 13.74 -7.12
C TYR A 331 -12.28 15.27 -7.17
N LYS A 332 -12.16 15.84 -8.37
CA LYS A 332 -11.96 17.27 -8.62
C LYS A 332 -10.77 17.84 -7.83
N ASP A 333 -9.75 17.04 -7.61
CA ASP A 333 -8.55 17.40 -6.87
C ASP A 333 -7.36 16.55 -7.33
N MET A 334 -6.15 17.09 -7.18
CA MET A 334 -4.91 16.38 -7.42
C MET A 334 -4.87 15.07 -6.62
N GLN A 335 -4.57 13.98 -7.29
CA GLN A 335 -4.50 12.66 -6.70
C GLN A 335 -3.08 12.15 -6.59
N ASP A 336 -2.80 11.48 -5.49
CA ASP A 336 -1.64 10.64 -5.21
C ASP A 336 -2.09 9.18 -5.36
N VAL A 337 -1.48 8.45 -6.30
CA VAL A 337 -1.91 7.12 -6.74
C VAL A 337 -0.77 6.12 -6.60
N GLU A 338 -1.02 5.06 -5.85
CA GLU A 338 -0.13 3.89 -5.78
C GLU A 338 -0.59 2.85 -6.81
N PHE A 339 0.35 2.36 -7.62
CA PHE A 339 0.05 1.37 -8.64
C PHE A 339 1.08 0.24 -8.69
N THR A 340 0.67 -0.89 -9.26
CA THR A 340 1.56 -2.02 -9.55
C THR A 340 1.25 -2.52 -10.97
N VAL A 341 2.29 -2.92 -11.68
CA VAL A 341 2.21 -3.62 -12.95
C VAL A 341 2.63 -5.07 -12.73
N GLU A 342 1.74 -6.00 -12.99
CA GLU A 342 1.99 -7.44 -12.91
C GLU A 342 1.83 -8.05 -14.29
N ASN A 343 2.91 -8.56 -14.88
CA ASN A 343 2.91 -9.15 -16.24
C ASN A 343 2.28 -8.18 -17.27
N ASN A 344 2.78 -6.94 -17.33
CA ASN A 344 2.26 -5.87 -18.19
C ASN A 344 0.80 -5.46 -17.93
N LYS A 345 0.19 -5.90 -16.83
CA LYS A 345 -1.16 -5.53 -16.43
C LYS A 345 -1.14 -4.51 -15.30
N LEU A 346 -1.74 -3.34 -15.53
CA LEU A 346 -1.83 -2.27 -14.54
C LEU A 346 -2.88 -2.58 -13.47
N TRP A 347 -2.52 -2.29 -12.21
CA TRP A 347 -3.39 -2.34 -11.04
C TRP A 347 -3.26 -1.06 -10.22
N ILE A 348 -4.37 -0.51 -9.76
CA ILE A 348 -4.42 0.65 -8.87
C ILE A 348 -4.63 0.16 -7.44
N LEU A 349 -3.67 0.42 -6.57
CA LEU A 349 -3.69 -0.07 -5.19
C LEU A 349 -4.33 0.91 -4.22
N GLN A 350 -4.17 2.21 -4.47
CA GLN A 350 -4.68 3.27 -3.62
C GLN A 350 -4.76 4.58 -4.40
N THR A 351 -5.73 5.43 -4.05
CA THR A 351 -5.74 6.85 -4.38
C THR A 351 -6.04 7.67 -3.14
N ARG A 352 -5.49 8.87 -3.07
CA ARG A 352 -5.77 9.85 -2.03
C ARG A 352 -5.55 11.27 -2.58
N SER A 353 -6.11 12.27 -1.91
CA SER A 353 -5.76 13.67 -2.17
C SER A 353 -4.27 13.87 -2.00
N GLY A 354 -3.59 14.38 -3.00
CA GLY A 354 -2.14 14.55 -3.00
C GLY A 354 -1.71 15.62 -1.99
N LYS A 355 -0.75 15.27 -1.13
CA LYS A 355 -0.06 16.26 -0.32
C LYS A 355 0.77 17.17 -1.24
N ARG A 356 0.81 18.46 -0.94
CA ARG A 356 1.43 19.46 -1.81
C ARG A 356 1.96 20.64 -1.00
N THR A 357 2.87 21.40 -1.58
CA THR A 357 3.35 22.65 -0.99
C THR A 357 2.26 23.73 -1.00
N SER A 358 2.39 24.77 -0.19
CA SER A 358 1.46 25.92 -0.17
C SER A 358 1.38 26.59 -1.55
N LYS A 359 2.54 26.79 -2.22
CA LYS A 359 2.63 27.33 -3.58
C LYS A 359 1.86 26.49 -4.58
N SER A 360 2.07 25.19 -4.56
CA SER A 360 1.37 24.24 -5.42
C SER A 360 -0.14 24.22 -5.14
N ALA A 361 -0.57 24.29 -3.87
CA ALA A 361 -1.98 24.31 -3.49
C ALA A 361 -2.71 25.50 -4.13
N VAL A 362 -2.15 26.69 -4.04
CA VAL A 362 -2.73 27.91 -4.64
C VAL A 362 -2.79 27.78 -6.16
N LYS A 363 -1.68 27.37 -6.80
CA LYS A 363 -1.63 27.22 -8.26
C LYS A 363 -2.64 26.21 -8.77
N ILE A 364 -2.71 25.02 -8.15
CA ILE A 364 -3.68 23.97 -8.53
C ILE A 364 -5.11 24.48 -8.39
N ALA A 365 -5.45 25.16 -7.29
CA ALA A 365 -6.78 25.69 -7.07
C ALA A 365 -7.18 26.70 -8.18
N VAL A 366 -6.25 27.61 -8.55
CA VAL A 366 -6.47 28.58 -9.63
C VAL A 366 -6.64 27.89 -10.97
N ASP A 367 -5.77 26.94 -11.30
CA ASP A 367 -5.80 26.25 -12.58
C ASP A 367 -7.07 25.39 -12.72
N MET A 368 -7.50 24.69 -11.66
CA MET A 368 -8.75 23.91 -11.66
C MET A 368 -10.01 24.80 -11.84
N VAL A 369 -9.97 26.06 -11.38
CA VAL A 369 -11.05 27.02 -11.68
C VAL A 369 -11.05 27.38 -13.16
N LYS A 370 -9.86 27.67 -13.77
CA LYS A 370 -9.73 27.96 -15.22
C LYS A 370 -10.20 26.78 -16.07
N GLU A 371 -9.88 25.57 -15.65
CA GLU A 371 -10.30 24.31 -16.27
C GLU A 371 -11.78 23.97 -16.03
N LYS A 372 -12.50 24.78 -15.26
CA LYS A 372 -13.91 24.59 -14.89
C LYS A 372 -14.20 23.30 -14.10
N LEU A 373 -13.21 22.76 -13.42
CA LEU A 373 -13.35 21.59 -12.56
C LEU A 373 -13.98 21.93 -11.21
N ILE A 374 -13.66 23.11 -10.67
CA ILE A 374 -14.18 23.63 -9.40
C ILE A 374 -14.63 25.09 -9.54
N SER A 375 -15.47 25.53 -8.60
CA SER A 375 -15.88 26.94 -8.50
C SER A 375 -14.81 27.78 -7.79
N LYS A 376 -14.83 29.12 -8.00
CA LYS A 376 -13.96 30.07 -7.27
C LYS A 376 -14.15 29.95 -5.74
N LYS A 377 -15.39 29.80 -5.29
CA LYS A 377 -15.71 29.63 -3.86
C LYS A 377 -15.05 28.35 -3.30
N GLU A 378 -15.12 27.26 -4.04
CA GLU A 378 -14.51 25.99 -3.63
C GLU A 378 -12.97 26.07 -3.63
N ALA A 379 -12.39 26.76 -4.60
CA ALA A 379 -10.92 27.00 -4.64
C ALA A 379 -10.45 27.74 -3.37
N ILE A 380 -11.15 28.80 -2.96
CA ILE A 380 -10.82 29.55 -1.75
C ILE A 380 -10.94 28.66 -0.50
N LEU A 381 -11.99 27.85 -0.40
CA LEU A 381 -12.20 26.96 0.75
C LEU A 381 -11.17 25.82 0.87
N ARG A 382 -10.42 25.52 -0.20
CA ARG A 382 -9.37 24.50 -0.21
C ARG A 382 -8.02 24.98 0.28
N ILE A 383 -7.82 26.30 0.31
CA ILE A 383 -6.57 26.89 0.75
C ILE A 383 -6.62 27.07 2.27
N ASP A 384 -5.69 26.45 2.97
CA ASP A 384 -5.50 26.67 4.40
C ASP A 384 -4.89 28.06 4.63
N PRO A 385 -5.59 28.98 5.34
CA PRO A 385 -5.07 30.30 5.60
C PRO A 385 -3.68 30.31 6.27
N SER A 386 -3.43 29.36 7.17
CA SER A 386 -2.14 29.26 7.87
C SER A 386 -0.98 28.90 6.92
N SER A 387 -1.29 28.22 5.82
CA SER A 387 -0.29 27.90 4.81
C SER A 387 0.13 29.09 3.95
N LEU A 388 -0.68 30.15 3.89
CA LEU A 388 -0.37 31.35 3.12
C LEU A 388 0.76 32.14 3.74
N ASP A 389 0.91 32.13 5.07
CA ASP A 389 2.02 32.81 5.75
C ASP A 389 3.36 32.32 5.24
N THR A 390 3.49 31.05 4.89
CA THR A 390 4.73 30.50 4.32
C THR A 390 5.10 31.10 2.97
N LEU A 391 4.11 31.63 2.22
CA LEU A 391 4.34 32.27 0.91
C LEU A 391 4.79 33.73 1.04
N LEU A 392 4.65 34.32 2.21
CA LEU A 392 5.09 35.69 2.50
C LEU A 392 6.57 35.75 2.92
N HIS A 393 7.16 34.61 3.29
CA HIS A 393 8.57 34.54 3.64
C HIS A 393 9.46 34.41 2.39
N PRO A 394 10.65 35.06 2.39
CA PRO A 394 11.62 34.87 1.31
C PRO A 394 12.05 33.42 1.22
N THR A 395 12.10 32.87 0.02
CA THR A 395 12.61 31.53 -0.28
C THR A 395 14.01 31.63 -0.88
N LEU A 396 14.86 30.64 -0.63
CA LEU A 396 16.13 30.51 -1.32
C LEU A 396 15.87 30.29 -2.82
N ASP A 397 16.64 30.94 -3.67
CA ASP A 397 16.61 30.67 -5.10
C ASP A 397 17.20 29.26 -5.35
N GLU A 398 16.38 28.34 -5.90
CA GLU A 398 16.81 26.98 -6.21
C GLU A 398 17.98 26.89 -7.20
N LYS A 399 18.29 27.99 -7.89
CA LYS A 399 19.40 28.13 -8.85
C LYS A 399 20.66 28.75 -8.25
N SER A 400 20.61 29.20 -7.00
CA SER A 400 21.79 29.73 -6.34
C SER A 400 22.76 28.62 -5.95
N GLU A 401 24.05 28.84 -6.21
CA GLU A 401 25.11 27.96 -5.69
C GLU A 401 25.10 28.02 -4.16
N ILE A 402 24.89 26.88 -3.53
CA ILE A 402 24.98 26.71 -2.09
C ILE A 402 26.46 26.46 -1.78
N ASN A 403 27.17 27.51 -1.29
CA ASN A 403 28.47 27.31 -0.68
C ASN A 403 28.25 26.65 0.71
N VAL A 404 28.57 25.38 0.82
CA VAL A 404 28.58 24.61 2.08
C VAL A 404 30.00 24.66 2.66
#